data_199bd7fd32c3c7c3de35978fc1dd534a
#
_entry.id   199bd7fd32c3c7c3de35978fc1dd534a
#
_cell.length_a   1.000
_cell.length_b   1.000
_cell.length_c   1.000
_cell.angle_alpha   90.00
_cell.angle_beta   90.00
_cell.angle_gamma   90.00
#
_symmetry.space_group_name_H-M   'P 1'
#
loop_
_entity.id
_entity.type
_entity.pdbx_description
1 polymer ?
#
loop_
_entity_poly.entity_id
_entity_poly.type
_entity_poly.pdbx_seq_one_letter_code
_entity_poly.pdbx_strand_id
1 'polypeptide(L)'
;MTFQGWLLIAAFVGILLALTKPMGLWLFALYEGRRTPLHAVFGPVERGFYKLSGIDPDAEQSWRRYAAHMLIFNVALLLFTYAVLRLQGLLPFNPQGFAGTSSDLAFNTAVSFTTNTNWQSYSGESTMSNLAQMLGLTIHNFLSAATGIALAFALFRGFARRSAATIGNFWADVTRVTLYLLLPICIVYALFLIASGVPQTLAGSVDVTTLEGVKQTLALGPVASQEAIKMLGTNGGGFFNANSAHPFENPTALTNLVQMLSIFVIGFGLTWTFGKAVGNPRQGWAILAAMLVIFLAGVTVTYWQEAAGNPVLHHLGVAGGNMEGKEVRFGMAASSLFAVVTTAASCGAVNAMHDSFTALGGMIPLFNIQLGEVVIGGVGAGIYGFLLFAILAVFVAGLMVGRTPEYVGKKIESREVKLAVLAIAVLPLIILGFTAIASVTDAGLAGPLNKGPHGFSEILYAFTSAVGNNGSAFAGLSANSPFYNVMLGVAMWIGRFFIIIPMLAIAGSLAAKKYTPETAGSFPTTGALWTGLLVGIVLIVGGLTFLPSLALGPIADHLAMIRGQLF
;
A
#
# COMPACT_ATOMS: atom_id res chain seq x y z
N MET A 1 14.64 -22.60 -8.05
CA MET A 1 13.17 -22.46 -8.18
C MET A 1 12.55 -23.84 -8.33
N THR A 2 11.36 -24.08 -7.76
CA THR A 2 10.68 -25.38 -7.79
C THR A 2 9.36 -25.29 -8.58
N PHE A 3 8.89 -26.44 -9.09
CA PHE A 3 7.56 -26.53 -9.72
C PHE A 3 6.43 -26.12 -8.77
N GLN A 4 6.51 -26.53 -7.50
CA GLN A 4 5.53 -26.20 -6.48
C GLN A 4 5.46 -24.67 -6.21
N GLY A 5 6.63 -23.99 -6.21
CA GLY A 5 6.66 -22.53 -6.07
C GLY A 5 5.97 -21.80 -7.23
N TRP A 6 6.18 -22.28 -8.47
CA TRP A 6 5.47 -21.73 -9.63
C TRP A 6 3.98 -22.05 -9.63
N LEU A 7 3.60 -23.24 -9.15
CA LEU A 7 2.19 -23.60 -8.98
C LEU A 7 1.49 -22.68 -7.96
N LEU A 8 2.15 -22.34 -6.85
CA LEU A 8 1.64 -21.37 -5.87
C LEU A 8 1.40 -20.00 -6.53
N ILE A 9 2.38 -19.49 -7.28
CA ILE A 9 2.27 -18.20 -7.97
C ILE A 9 1.12 -18.23 -9.00
N ALA A 10 1.03 -19.30 -9.79
CA ALA A 10 -0.03 -19.46 -10.77
C ALA A 10 -1.43 -19.57 -10.12
N ALA A 11 -1.55 -20.32 -9.03
CA ALA A 11 -2.79 -20.43 -8.27
C ALA A 11 -3.20 -19.07 -7.68
N PHE A 12 -2.27 -18.33 -7.08
CA PHE A 12 -2.49 -17.00 -6.55
C PHE A 12 -3.06 -16.04 -7.61
N VAL A 13 -2.41 -15.95 -8.76
CA VAL A 13 -2.86 -15.08 -9.87
C VAL A 13 -4.18 -15.57 -10.44
N GLY A 14 -4.36 -16.88 -10.62
CA GLY A 14 -5.60 -17.47 -11.13
C GLY A 14 -6.82 -17.18 -10.26
N ILE A 15 -6.67 -17.30 -8.94
CA ILE A 15 -7.75 -16.97 -7.97
C ILE A 15 -8.09 -15.47 -8.04
N LEU A 16 -7.10 -14.59 -8.09
CA LEU A 16 -7.32 -13.15 -8.20
C LEU A 16 -8.02 -12.75 -9.49
N LEU A 17 -7.64 -13.34 -10.63
CA LEU A 17 -8.32 -13.11 -11.91
C LEU A 17 -9.78 -13.55 -11.84
N ALA A 18 -10.07 -14.70 -11.21
CA ALA A 18 -11.44 -15.15 -10.99
C ALA A 18 -12.25 -14.20 -10.09
N LEU A 19 -11.62 -13.63 -9.06
CA LEU A 19 -12.25 -12.68 -8.13
C LEU A 19 -12.38 -11.26 -8.68
N THR A 20 -11.65 -10.89 -9.73
CA THR A 20 -11.62 -9.52 -10.29
C THR A 20 -13.02 -9.01 -10.64
N LYS A 21 -13.79 -9.76 -11.41
CA LYS A 21 -15.13 -9.35 -11.85
C LYS A 21 -16.16 -9.36 -10.70
N PRO A 22 -16.27 -10.39 -9.85
CA PRO A 22 -17.16 -10.35 -8.69
C PRO A 22 -16.90 -9.16 -7.75
N MET A 23 -15.65 -8.95 -7.36
CA MET A 23 -15.26 -7.81 -6.53
C MET A 23 -15.54 -6.49 -7.22
N GLY A 24 -15.21 -6.38 -8.52
CA GLY A 24 -15.47 -5.18 -9.29
C GLY A 24 -16.96 -4.85 -9.46
N LEU A 25 -17.83 -5.85 -9.57
CA LEU A 25 -19.29 -5.66 -9.59
C LEU A 25 -19.80 -5.12 -8.27
N TRP A 26 -19.29 -5.63 -7.15
CA TRP A 26 -19.64 -5.15 -5.82
C TRP A 26 -19.19 -3.71 -5.61
N LEU A 27 -17.94 -3.40 -5.92
CA LEU A 27 -17.40 -2.04 -5.86
C LEU A 27 -18.18 -1.08 -6.76
N PHE A 28 -18.57 -1.51 -7.96
CA PHE A 28 -19.38 -0.70 -8.88
C PHE A 28 -20.77 -0.41 -8.33
N ALA A 29 -21.39 -1.36 -7.62
CA ALA A 29 -22.67 -1.11 -6.97
C ALA A 29 -22.55 -0.04 -5.87
N LEU A 30 -21.44 -0.05 -5.09
CA LEU A 30 -21.18 1.00 -4.10
C LEU A 30 -20.84 2.34 -4.74
N TYR A 31 -20.07 2.34 -5.82
CA TYR A 31 -19.75 3.52 -6.63
C TYR A 31 -21.01 4.25 -7.12
N GLU A 32 -22.03 3.50 -7.55
CA GLU A 32 -23.32 4.07 -8.01
C GLU A 32 -24.32 4.30 -6.86
N GLY A 33 -23.98 3.97 -5.63
CA GLY A 33 -24.89 4.07 -4.49
C GLY A 33 -26.08 3.12 -4.56
N ARG A 34 -25.97 2.00 -5.31
CA ARG A 34 -27.03 0.99 -5.42
C ARG A 34 -27.23 0.25 -4.11
N ARG A 35 -28.47 -0.12 -3.84
CA ARG A 35 -28.79 -0.98 -2.69
C ARG A 35 -28.19 -2.37 -2.88
N THR A 36 -27.48 -2.83 -1.85
CA THR A 36 -26.93 -4.19 -1.73
C THR A 36 -27.74 -4.97 -0.68
N PRO A 37 -27.65 -6.31 -0.62
CA PRO A 37 -28.28 -7.10 0.43
C PRO A 37 -27.91 -6.64 1.85
N LEU A 38 -26.70 -6.13 2.04
CA LEU A 38 -26.20 -5.62 3.32
C LEU A 38 -26.93 -4.36 3.83
N HIS A 39 -27.69 -3.67 2.99
CA HIS A 39 -28.50 -2.53 3.42
C HIS A 39 -29.61 -2.91 4.40
N ALA A 40 -30.04 -4.18 4.43
CA ALA A 40 -30.97 -4.68 5.44
C ALA A 40 -30.35 -4.59 6.84
N VAL A 41 -29.04 -4.85 6.98
CA VAL A 41 -28.32 -4.89 8.25
C VAL A 41 -27.71 -3.50 8.57
N PHE A 42 -26.95 -2.93 7.66
CA PHE A 42 -26.17 -1.71 7.91
C PHE A 42 -26.88 -0.41 7.51
N GLY A 43 -28.00 -0.47 6.78
CA GLY A 43 -28.75 0.71 6.38
C GLY A 43 -29.28 1.56 7.55
N PRO A 44 -29.81 0.97 8.62
CA PRO A 44 -30.15 1.73 9.83
C PRO A 44 -28.95 2.45 10.45
N VAL A 45 -27.77 1.81 10.46
CA VAL A 45 -26.52 2.39 10.99
C VAL A 45 -26.08 3.57 10.11
N GLU A 46 -26.08 3.41 8.78
CA GLU A 46 -25.75 4.46 7.82
C GLU A 46 -26.64 5.69 8.01
N ARG A 47 -27.97 5.49 8.05
CA ARG A 47 -28.93 6.59 8.25
C ARG A 47 -28.76 7.27 9.61
N GLY A 48 -28.53 6.47 10.67
CA GLY A 48 -28.26 6.98 12.01
C GLY A 48 -27.01 7.86 12.04
N PHE A 49 -25.95 7.41 11.39
CA PHE A 49 -24.70 8.15 11.29
C PHE A 49 -24.88 9.48 10.52
N TYR A 50 -25.54 9.47 9.37
CA TYR A 50 -25.80 10.69 8.59
C TYR A 50 -26.66 11.68 9.39
N LYS A 51 -27.70 11.20 10.08
CA LYS A 51 -28.55 12.05 10.92
C LYS A 51 -27.76 12.69 12.08
N LEU A 52 -26.90 11.91 12.75
CA LEU A 52 -26.11 12.38 13.88
C LEU A 52 -25.03 13.38 13.44
N SER A 53 -24.41 13.14 12.28
CA SER A 53 -23.33 13.98 11.75
C SER A 53 -23.81 15.14 10.88
N GLY A 54 -25.11 15.27 10.64
CA GLY A 54 -25.66 16.30 9.77
C GLY A 54 -25.22 16.18 8.30
N ILE A 55 -24.90 14.96 7.86
CA ILE A 55 -24.46 14.67 6.50
C ILE A 55 -25.69 14.44 5.61
N ASP A 56 -25.78 15.19 4.51
CA ASP A 56 -26.68 14.89 3.40
C ASP A 56 -25.91 14.04 2.37
N PRO A 57 -26.20 12.74 2.24
CA PRO A 57 -25.49 11.84 1.34
C PRO A 57 -25.70 12.17 -0.15
N ASP A 58 -26.78 12.87 -0.50
CA ASP A 58 -27.14 13.24 -1.85
C ASP A 58 -26.54 14.61 -2.28
N ALA A 59 -25.97 15.36 -1.34
CA ALA A 59 -25.32 16.65 -1.61
C ALA A 59 -24.00 16.45 -2.36
N GLU A 60 -24.02 16.66 -3.65
CA GLU A 60 -22.87 16.55 -4.54
C GLU A 60 -21.81 17.65 -4.27
N GLN A 61 -20.54 17.28 -4.31
CA GLN A 61 -19.41 18.16 -3.99
C GLN A 61 -18.55 18.44 -5.22
N SER A 62 -18.11 19.70 -5.35
CA SER A 62 -17.03 20.03 -6.28
C SER A 62 -15.71 19.41 -5.80
N TRP A 63 -14.73 19.25 -6.68
CA TRP A 63 -13.43 18.67 -6.32
C TRP A 63 -12.74 19.41 -5.14
N ARG A 64 -12.90 20.73 -5.06
CA ARG A 64 -12.31 21.53 -3.96
C ARG A 64 -12.99 21.21 -2.62
N ARG A 65 -14.32 21.12 -2.62
CA ARG A 65 -15.09 20.79 -1.41
C ARG A 65 -14.82 19.35 -0.97
N TYR A 66 -14.73 18.42 -1.93
CA TYR A 66 -14.37 17.03 -1.67
C TYR A 66 -12.96 16.91 -1.05
N ALA A 67 -11.96 17.63 -1.61
CA ALA A 67 -10.60 17.69 -1.08
C ALA A 67 -10.55 18.32 0.32
N ALA A 68 -11.28 19.39 0.56
CA ALA A 68 -11.33 20.04 1.88
C ALA A 68 -11.93 19.11 2.94
N HIS A 69 -13.04 18.43 2.65
CA HIS A 69 -13.64 17.47 3.58
C HIS A 69 -12.71 16.30 3.86
N MET A 70 -12.04 15.77 2.85
CA MET A 70 -11.04 14.73 2.98
C MET A 70 -9.88 15.18 3.88
N LEU A 71 -9.34 16.38 3.69
CA LEU A 71 -8.25 16.91 4.52
C LEU A 71 -8.70 17.13 5.98
N ILE A 72 -9.86 17.74 6.20
CA ILE A 72 -10.42 17.94 7.54
C ILE A 72 -10.58 16.60 8.27
N PHE A 73 -11.14 15.60 7.59
CA PHE A 73 -11.30 14.26 8.14
C PHE A 73 -9.96 13.63 8.55
N ASN A 74 -8.97 13.66 7.66
CA ASN A 74 -7.67 13.06 7.95
C ASN A 74 -6.90 13.82 9.05
N VAL A 75 -6.95 15.16 9.08
CA VAL A 75 -6.33 15.94 10.16
C VAL A 75 -6.99 15.66 11.50
N ALA A 76 -8.32 15.59 11.56
CA ALA A 76 -9.04 15.25 12.79
C ALA A 76 -8.65 13.86 13.32
N LEU A 77 -8.55 12.86 12.43
CA LEU A 77 -8.11 11.51 12.78
C LEU A 77 -6.65 11.47 13.22
N LEU A 78 -5.76 12.22 12.58
CA LEU A 78 -4.36 12.35 12.99
C LEU A 78 -4.27 12.88 14.44
N LEU A 79 -4.97 13.98 14.74
CA LEU A 79 -4.97 14.57 16.06
C LEU A 79 -5.57 13.62 17.11
N PHE A 80 -6.62 12.90 16.75
CA PHE A 80 -7.23 11.89 17.61
C PHE A 80 -6.25 10.77 17.95
N THR A 81 -5.58 10.19 16.95
CA THR A 81 -4.60 9.12 17.18
C THR A 81 -3.40 9.62 17.96
N TYR A 82 -2.89 10.80 17.62
CA TYR A 82 -1.82 11.43 18.42
C TYR A 82 -2.21 11.52 19.90
N ALA A 83 -3.42 11.98 20.19
CA ALA A 83 -3.91 12.08 21.57
C ALA A 83 -4.01 10.69 22.24
N VAL A 84 -4.57 9.68 21.57
CA VAL A 84 -4.66 8.31 22.08
C VAL A 84 -3.28 7.76 22.44
N LEU A 85 -2.29 7.93 21.59
CA LEU A 85 -0.92 7.44 21.80
C LEU A 85 -0.21 8.16 22.94
N ARG A 86 -0.41 9.48 23.07
CA ARG A 86 0.16 10.27 24.16
C ARG A 86 -0.48 9.98 25.52
N LEU A 87 -1.75 9.62 25.52
CA LEU A 87 -2.54 9.44 26.73
C LEU A 87 -2.78 7.96 27.08
N GLN A 88 -2.22 6.99 26.33
CA GLN A 88 -2.54 5.58 26.52
C GLN A 88 -2.31 5.07 27.95
N GLY A 89 -1.35 5.63 28.67
CA GLY A 89 -1.10 5.27 30.07
C GLY A 89 -2.23 5.63 31.06
N LEU A 90 -3.15 6.53 30.64
CA LEU A 90 -4.33 6.95 31.39
C LEU A 90 -5.62 6.28 30.90
N LEU A 91 -5.55 5.58 29.76
CA LEU A 91 -6.71 4.98 29.11
C LEU A 91 -6.93 3.53 29.58
N PRO A 92 -8.18 3.01 29.53
CA PRO A 92 -8.49 1.63 29.89
C PRO A 92 -7.90 0.62 28.86
N PHE A 93 -8.04 -0.67 29.16
CA PHE A 93 -7.52 -1.78 28.34
C PHE A 93 -5.99 -1.71 28.09
N ASN A 94 -5.26 -1.33 29.15
CA ASN A 94 -3.79 -1.32 29.19
C ASN A 94 -3.29 -2.28 30.29
N PRO A 95 -3.45 -3.60 30.09
CA PRO A 95 -3.12 -4.57 31.15
C PRO A 95 -1.61 -4.64 31.47
N GLN A 96 -0.75 -4.25 30.53
CA GLN A 96 0.71 -4.19 30.71
C GLN A 96 1.19 -2.89 31.35
N GLY A 97 0.32 -1.89 31.50
CA GLY A 97 0.67 -0.60 32.09
C GLY A 97 1.60 0.27 31.23
N PHE A 98 1.53 0.15 29.90
CA PHE A 98 2.39 0.93 28.99
C PHE A 98 2.17 2.43 29.16
N ALA A 99 3.26 3.19 29.28
CA ALA A 99 3.23 4.64 29.34
C ALA A 99 2.86 5.27 27.98
N GLY A 100 2.50 6.54 27.98
CA GLY A 100 2.33 7.32 26.74
C GLY A 100 3.62 7.35 25.92
N THR A 101 3.52 7.23 24.60
CA THR A 101 4.69 7.28 23.71
C THR A 101 5.33 8.68 23.69
N SER A 102 6.59 8.80 23.25
CA SER A 102 7.25 10.09 23.04
C SER A 102 6.50 10.94 21.99
N SER A 103 6.71 12.23 21.97
CA SER A 103 5.99 13.14 21.07
C SER A 103 6.32 12.92 19.61
N ASP A 104 7.58 12.62 19.30
CA ASP A 104 8.08 12.34 17.96
C ASP A 104 7.57 10.99 17.45
N LEU A 105 7.57 9.94 18.28
CA LEU A 105 7.00 8.64 17.93
C LEU A 105 5.48 8.71 17.74
N ALA A 106 4.76 9.43 18.64
CA ALA A 106 3.32 9.64 18.49
C ALA A 106 2.99 10.39 17.19
N PHE A 107 3.78 11.42 16.83
CA PHE A 107 3.64 12.14 15.57
C PHE A 107 3.85 11.22 14.37
N ASN A 108 4.98 10.49 14.35
CA ASN A 108 5.28 9.54 13.28
C ASN A 108 4.15 8.54 13.09
N THR A 109 3.72 7.89 14.17
CA THR A 109 2.67 6.86 14.14
C THR A 109 1.32 7.43 13.71
N ALA A 110 0.92 8.59 14.22
CA ALA A 110 -0.36 9.22 13.86
C ALA A 110 -0.40 9.61 12.37
N VAL A 111 0.67 10.19 11.85
CA VAL A 111 0.79 10.47 10.40
C VAL A 111 0.78 9.18 9.60
N SER A 112 1.56 8.20 10.02
CA SER A 112 1.72 6.91 9.34
C SER A 112 0.38 6.19 9.15
N PHE A 113 -0.42 6.08 10.19
CA PHE A 113 -1.73 5.42 10.10
C PHE A 113 -2.78 6.25 9.36
N THR A 114 -2.74 7.58 9.51
CA THR A 114 -3.64 8.48 8.75
C THR A 114 -3.38 8.42 7.25
N THR A 115 -2.13 8.28 6.83
CA THR A 115 -1.75 8.24 5.41
C THR A 115 -1.84 6.84 4.79
N ASN A 116 -2.30 5.84 5.52
CA ASN A 116 -2.32 4.42 5.12
C ASN A 116 -0.92 3.82 4.91
N THR A 117 0.11 4.45 5.45
CA THR A 117 1.49 3.94 5.38
C THR A 117 1.70 2.80 6.36
N ASN A 118 1.26 2.99 7.60
CA ASN A 118 1.38 2.05 8.71
C ASN A 118 2.83 1.67 9.06
N TRP A 119 3.79 2.53 8.75
CA TRP A 119 5.16 2.45 9.24
C TRP A 119 5.16 2.50 10.78
N GLN A 120 5.90 1.59 11.40
CA GLN A 120 6.03 1.47 12.85
C GLN A 120 7.51 1.51 13.25
N SER A 121 7.92 2.59 13.94
CA SER A 121 9.27 2.71 14.54
C SER A 121 9.33 2.08 15.94
N TYR A 122 8.45 1.14 16.26
CA TYR A 122 8.28 0.50 17.57
C TYR A 122 7.79 -0.94 17.42
N SER A 123 7.97 -1.74 18.44
CA SER A 123 7.36 -3.07 18.58
C SER A 123 5.99 -2.92 19.25
N GLY A 124 4.91 -3.26 18.53
CA GLY A 124 3.54 -3.02 18.99
C GLY A 124 3.20 -3.77 20.27
N GLU A 125 3.65 -5.02 20.38
CA GLU A 125 3.45 -5.91 21.52
C GLU A 125 4.09 -5.45 22.81
N SER A 126 5.11 -4.59 22.75
CA SER A 126 5.82 -4.05 23.91
C SER A 126 5.63 -2.53 24.13
N THR A 127 4.87 -1.87 23.25
CA THR A 127 4.73 -0.41 23.28
C THR A 127 3.27 0.06 23.33
N MET A 128 2.34 -0.67 22.70
CA MET A 128 0.97 -0.22 22.48
C MET A 128 -0.03 -1.00 23.34
N SER A 129 -0.86 -0.28 24.10
CA SER A 129 -1.97 -0.87 24.85
C SER A 129 -3.02 -1.47 23.88
N ASN A 130 -3.84 -2.40 24.37
CA ASN A 130 -4.93 -2.98 23.56
C ASN A 130 -5.88 -1.89 23.03
N LEU A 131 -6.15 -0.83 23.82
CA LEU A 131 -6.99 0.28 23.36
C LEU A 131 -6.30 1.09 22.27
N ALA A 132 -5.00 1.36 22.39
CA ALA A 132 -4.23 2.05 21.35
C ALA A 132 -4.22 1.24 20.05
N GLN A 133 -4.04 -0.08 20.12
CA GLN A 133 -4.13 -0.99 18.98
C GLN A 133 -5.50 -0.95 18.29
N MET A 134 -6.61 -0.98 19.06
CA MET A 134 -7.96 -0.97 18.52
C MET A 134 -8.41 0.40 18.04
N LEU A 135 -8.37 1.40 18.93
CA LEU A 135 -8.98 2.71 18.73
C LEU A 135 -8.05 3.66 17.96
N GLY A 136 -6.75 3.60 18.23
CA GLY A 136 -5.74 4.41 17.57
C GLY A 136 -5.35 3.84 16.20
N LEU A 137 -5.09 2.55 16.11
CA LEU A 137 -4.48 1.94 14.92
C LEU A 137 -5.51 1.24 14.03
N THR A 138 -6.26 0.26 14.54
CA THR A 138 -7.19 -0.54 13.72
C THR A 138 -8.30 0.30 13.08
N ILE A 139 -8.86 1.29 13.79
CA ILE A 139 -9.86 2.21 13.20
C ILE A 139 -9.28 2.96 12.00
N HIS A 140 -8.01 3.41 12.10
CA HIS A 140 -7.34 4.06 10.98
C HIS A 140 -7.17 3.13 9.78
N ASN A 141 -6.91 1.85 10.01
CA ASN A 141 -6.82 0.88 8.92
C ASN A 141 -8.11 0.83 8.10
N PHE A 142 -9.29 0.90 8.74
CA PHE A 142 -10.57 1.02 8.03
C PHE A 142 -10.71 2.35 7.31
N LEU A 143 -10.48 3.46 8.00
CA LEU A 143 -10.81 4.80 7.51
C LEU A 143 -9.83 5.31 6.46
N SER A 144 -8.54 4.97 6.57
CA SER A 144 -7.54 5.31 5.55
C SER A 144 -7.73 4.51 4.26
N ALA A 145 -8.08 3.22 4.37
CA ALA A 145 -8.44 2.38 3.23
C ALA A 145 -9.72 2.87 2.54
N ALA A 146 -10.77 3.17 3.32
CA ALA A 146 -12.01 3.72 2.79
C ALA A 146 -11.80 5.06 2.08
N THR A 147 -10.92 5.92 2.62
CA THR A 147 -10.50 7.18 1.98
C THR A 147 -9.87 6.90 0.61
N GLY A 148 -8.94 5.94 0.51
CA GLY A 148 -8.30 5.59 -0.77
C GLY A 148 -9.31 5.15 -1.84
N ILE A 149 -10.27 4.29 -1.47
CA ILE A 149 -11.32 3.81 -2.38
C ILE A 149 -12.26 4.96 -2.78
N ALA A 150 -12.65 5.82 -1.83
CA ALA A 150 -13.48 7.00 -2.10
C ALA A 150 -12.82 7.95 -3.11
N LEU A 151 -11.51 8.15 -3.01
CA LEU A 151 -10.72 8.95 -3.94
C LEU A 151 -10.67 8.33 -5.35
N ALA A 152 -10.55 6.99 -5.45
CA ALA A 152 -10.66 6.30 -6.73
C ALA A 152 -12.05 6.51 -7.36
N PHE A 153 -13.12 6.39 -6.57
CA PHE A 153 -14.48 6.66 -7.04
C PHE A 153 -14.64 8.10 -7.55
N ALA A 154 -14.06 9.08 -6.84
CA ALA A 154 -14.08 10.48 -7.29
C ALA A 154 -13.39 10.66 -8.65
N LEU A 155 -12.22 10.01 -8.85
CA LEU A 155 -11.52 10.05 -10.15
C LEU A 155 -12.31 9.33 -11.24
N PHE A 156 -12.92 8.18 -10.95
CA PHE A 156 -13.78 7.46 -11.92
C PHE A 156 -14.96 8.31 -12.36
N ARG A 157 -15.59 9.07 -11.44
CA ARG A 157 -16.64 10.05 -11.79
C ARG A 157 -16.07 11.16 -12.66
N GLY A 158 -14.83 11.59 -12.45
CA GLY A 158 -14.13 12.53 -13.32
C GLY A 158 -14.09 12.07 -14.77
N PHE A 159 -13.75 10.80 -15.02
CA PHE A 159 -13.74 10.23 -16.36
C PHE A 159 -15.14 9.93 -16.91
N ALA A 160 -16.05 9.42 -16.08
CA ALA A 160 -17.37 8.95 -16.52
C ALA A 160 -18.38 10.07 -16.75
N ARG A 161 -18.36 11.14 -15.94
CA ARG A 161 -19.30 12.25 -16.01
C ARG A 161 -19.02 13.17 -17.20
N ARG A 162 -20.07 13.86 -17.65
CA ARG A 162 -20.02 14.78 -18.79
C ARG A 162 -20.56 16.13 -18.36
N SER A 163 -19.80 17.20 -18.61
CA SER A 163 -20.20 18.60 -18.30
C SER A 163 -20.72 18.77 -16.87
N ALA A 164 -20.11 18.08 -15.91
CA ALA A 164 -20.50 18.08 -14.50
C ALA A 164 -19.54 18.93 -13.66
N ALA A 165 -20.07 19.66 -12.67
CA ALA A 165 -19.28 20.47 -11.74
C ALA A 165 -18.84 19.70 -10.49
N THR A 166 -19.32 18.47 -10.31
CA THR A 166 -19.19 17.68 -9.07
C THR A 166 -18.58 16.30 -9.32
N ILE A 167 -17.99 15.71 -8.27
CA ILE A 167 -17.32 14.40 -8.34
C ILE A 167 -17.81 13.40 -7.27
N GLY A 168 -18.95 13.70 -6.62
CA GLY A 168 -19.57 12.85 -5.60
C GLY A 168 -19.59 13.49 -4.22
N ASN A 169 -19.76 12.67 -3.19
CA ASN A 169 -19.77 13.11 -1.78
C ASN A 169 -18.77 12.25 -0.98
N PHE A 170 -17.74 12.89 -0.44
CA PHE A 170 -16.68 12.23 0.33
C PHE A 170 -17.22 11.42 1.52
N TRP A 171 -18.11 12.02 2.31
CA TRP A 171 -18.64 11.39 3.51
C TRP A 171 -19.47 10.14 3.19
N ALA A 172 -20.30 10.23 2.14
CA ALA A 172 -21.11 9.11 1.68
C ALA A 172 -20.22 7.98 1.14
N ASP A 173 -19.20 8.31 0.35
CA ASP A 173 -18.28 7.33 -0.21
C ASP A 173 -17.52 6.57 0.90
N VAL A 174 -16.91 7.28 1.86
CA VAL A 174 -16.18 6.66 2.98
C VAL A 174 -17.10 5.80 3.85
N THR A 175 -18.29 6.30 4.19
CA THR A 175 -19.25 5.57 5.03
C THR A 175 -19.70 4.28 4.35
N ARG A 176 -20.08 4.34 3.08
CA ARG A 176 -20.55 3.18 2.31
C ARG A 176 -19.46 2.15 2.11
N VAL A 177 -18.25 2.57 1.76
CA VAL A 177 -17.10 1.66 1.63
C VAL A 177 -16.79 0.97 2.95
N THR A 178 -16.81 1.71 4.06
CA THR A 178 -16.57 1.11 5.37
C THR A 178 -17.65 0.09 5.75
N LEU A 179 -18.93 0.46 5.66
CA LEU A 179 -20.03 -0.36 6.15
C LEU A 179 -20.39 -1.53 5.21
N TYR A 180 -20.25 -1.36 3.90
CA TYR A 180 -20.74 -2.35 2.93
C TYR A 180 -19.64 -3.14 2.22
N LEU A 181 -18.36 -2.78 2.41
CA LEU A 181 -17.23 -3.51 1.84
C LEU A 181 -16.28 -3.99 2.94
N LEU A 182 -15.60 -3.05 3.61
CA LEU A 182 -14.49 -3.39 4.49
C LEU A 182 -14.97 -4.15 5.74
N LEU A 183 -15.92 -3.61 6.46
CA LEU A 183 -16.39 -4.19 7.73
C LEU A 183 -16.96 -5.61 7.57
N PRO A 184 -17.88 -5.89 6.63
CA PRO A 184 -18.44 -7.24 6.48
C PRO A 184 -17.41 -8.29 6.11
N ILE A 185 -16.49 -7.96 5.19
CA ILE A 185 -15.41 -8.87 4.79
C ILE A 185 -14.47 -9.11 5.97
N CYS A 186 -14.10 -8.06 6.72
CA CYS A 186 -13.21 -8.18 7.87
C CYS A 186 -13.81 -8.98 9.01
N ILE A 187 -15.12 -8.94 9.24
CA ILE A 187 -15.78 -9.80 10.25
C ILE A 187 -15.57 -11.27 9.89
N VAL A 188 -15.88 -11.66 8.65
CA VAL A 188 -15.69 -13.05 8.19
C VAL A 188 -14.22 -13.45 8.21
N TYR A 189 -13.35 -12.54 7.78
CA TYR A 189 -11.91 -12.78 7.74
C TYR A 189 -11.30 -12.91 9.15
N ALA A 190 -11.70 -12.07 10.09
CA ALA A 190 -11.25 -12.18 11.48
C ALA A 190 -11.69 -13.52 12.11
N LEU A 191 -12.93 -13.99 11.85
CA LEU A 191 -13.40 -15.30 12.30
C LEU A 191 -12.56 -16.45 11.70
N PHE A 192 -12.19 -16.35 10.42
CA PHE A 192 -11.29 -17.31 9.79
C PHE A 192 -9.90 -17.31 10.46
N LEU A 193 -9.34 -16.13 10.75
CA LEU A 193 -8.04 -16.00 11.42
C LEU A 193 -8.07 -16.58 12.83
N ILE A 194 -9.14 -16.30 13.61
CA ILE A 194 -9.34 -16.88 14.95
C ILE A 194 -9.40 -18.40 14.86
N ALA A 195 -10.18 -18.94 13.93
CA ALA A 195 -10.28 -20.38 13.71
C ALA A 195 -8.93 -21.00 13.27
N SER A 196 -8.03 -20.20 12.69
CA SER A 196 -6.69 -20.61 12.29
C SER A 196 -5.65 -20.48 13.43
N GLY A 197 -6.04 -19.98 14.62
CA GLY A 197 -5.17 -19.86 15.79
C GLY A 197 -4.60 -18.45 16.04
N VAL A 198 -5.06 -17.43 15.32
CA VAL A 198 -4.66 -16.04 15.58
C VAL A 198 -5.36 -15.51 16.83
N PRO A 199 -4.65 -14.96 17.82
CA PRO A 199 -5.25 -14.48 19.07
C PRO A 199 -6.26 -13.35 18.85
N GLN A 200 -7.34 -13.37 19.66
CA GLN A 200 -8.30 -12.27 19.75
C GLN A 200 -8.76 -12.14 21.20
N THR A 201 -8.06 -11.34 21.99
CA THR A 201 -8.34 -11.18 23.42
C THR A 201 -8.03 -9.77 23.87
N LEU A 202 -8.61 -9.39 25.02
CA LEU A 202 -8.26 -8.15 25.75
C LEU A 202 -7.44 -8.46 27.02
N ALA A 203 -7.12 -9.72 27.26
CA ALA A 203 -6.26 -10.13 28.35
C ALA A 203 -4.83 -9.60 28.15
N GLY A 204 -4.08 -9.50 29.23
CA GLY A 204 -2.65 -9.19 29.19
C GLY A 204 -1.81 -10.34 28.63
N SER A 205 -0.55 -10.03 28.40
CA SER A 205 0.47 -11.03 28.05
C SER A 205 0.62 -12.10 29.13
N VAL A 206 1.05 -13.29 28.74
CA VAL A 206 1.21 -14.44 29.64
C VAL A 206 2.69 -14.79 29.76
N ASP A 207 3.19 -14.84 31.00
CA ASP A 207 4.53 -15.31 31.28
C ASP A 207 4.54 -16.84 31.35
N VAL A 208 5.43 -17.44 30.57
CA VAL A 208 5.66 -18.89 30.56
C VAL A 208 7.12 -19.18 30.86
N THR A 209 7.40 -20.38 31.32
CA THR A 209 8.79 -20.85 31.53
C THR A 209 9.11 -21.86 30.44
N THR A 210 10.19 -21.62 29.69
CA THR A 210 10.67 -22.53 28.64
C THR A 210 11.19 -23.85 29.23
N LEU A 211 11.44 -24.83 28.39
CA LEU A 211 12.02 -26.11 28.81
C LEU A 211 13.43 -25.94 29.44
N GLU A 212 14.13 -24.88 29.01
CA GLU A 212 15.45 -24.52 29.56
C GLU A 212 15.37 -23.72 30.88
N GLY A 213 14.16 -23.47 31.39
CA GLY A 213 13.94 -22.73 32.63
C GLY A 213 13.96 -21.19 32.49
N VAL A 214 14.01 -20.66 31.27
CA VAL A 214 14.01 -19.22 31.02
C VAL A 214 12.57 -18.69 30.98
N LYS A 215 12.33 -17.53 31.57
CA LYS A 215 11.03 -16.83 31.46
C LYS A 215 10.87 -16.19 30.08
N GLN A 216 9.73 -16.41 29.47
CA GLN A 216 9.32 -15.80 28.20
C GLN A 216 7.93 -15.19 28.36
N THR A 217 7.75 -13.96 27.92
CA THR A 217 6.44 -13.31 27.84
C THR A 217 5.81 -13.54 26.48
N LEU A 218 4.67 -14.22 26.46
CA LEU A 218 3.83 -14.38 25.25
C LEU A 218 2.86 -13.21 25.18
N ALA A 219 3.11 -12.29 24.25
CA ALA A 219 2.22 -11.16 24.04
C ALA A 219 0.91 -11.63 23.40
N LEU A 220 -0.20 -11.17 23.96
CA LEU A 220 -1.55 -11.44 23.49
C LEU A 220 -2.33 -10.13 23.33
N GLY A 221 -3.34 -10.13 22.46
CA GLY A 221 -4.16 -8.95 22.24
C GLY A 221 -5.23 -9.15 21.15
N PRO A 222 -5.85 -8.06 20.66
CA PRO A 222 -6.88 -8.10 19.62
C PRO A 222 -6.25 -8.22 18.21
N VAL A 223 -5.48 -9.30 17.98
CA VAL A 223 -4.65 -9.49 16.79
C VAL A 223 -5.49 -9.78 15.55
N ALA A 224 -6.40 -10.76 15.61
CA ALA A 224 -7.12 -11.23 14.42
C ALA A 224 -7.96 -10.14 13.75
N SER A 225 -8.63 -9.28 14.52
CA SER A 225 -9.42 -8.18 13.97
C SER A 225 -8.57 -7.11 13.31
N GLN A 226 -7.40 -6.81 13.86
CA GLN A 226 -6.45 -5.89 13.25
C GLN A 226 -5.84 -6.48 11.98
N GLU A 227 -5.44 -7.76 12.02
CA GLU A 227 -4.84 -8.46 10.89
C GLU A 227 -5.79 -8.52 9.69
N ALA A 228 -7.09 -8.76 9.92
CA ALA A 228 -8.09 -8.80 8.86
C ALA A 228 -8.14 -7.50 8.04
N ILE A 229 -8.24 -6.36 8.70
CA ILE A 229 -8.29 -5.06 8.00
C ILE A 229 -6.92 -4.62 7.51
N LYS A 230 -5.84 -4.91 8.26
CA LYS A 230 -4.47 -4.65 7.86
C LYS A 230 -4.17 -5.18 6.45
N MET A 231 -4.63 -6.40 6.16
CA MET A 231 -4.42 -7.03 4.86
C MET A 231 -5.40 -6.53 3.81
N LEU A 232 -6.70 -6.53 4.12
CA LEU A 232 -7.75 -6.13 3.17
C LEU A 232 -7.65 -4.64 2.78
N GLY A 233 -7.26 -3.79 3.73
CA GLY A 233 -7.10 -2.35 3.54
C GLY A 233 -5.74 -1.94 2.97
N THR A 234 -4.86 -2.90 2.64
CA THR A 234 -3.46 -2.67 2.23
C THR A 234 -2.74 -1.70 3.18
N ASN A 235 -2.84 -1.96 4.48
CA ASN A 235 -2.29 -1.10 5.52
C ASN A 235 -0.86 -1.51 5.90
N GLY A 236 -0.70 -2.72 6.46
CA GLY A 236 0.58 -3.33 6.73
C GLY A 236 1.13 -3.25 8.14
N GLY A 237 0.79 -2.24 8.94
CA GLY A 237 1.19 -2.18 10.34
C GLY A 237 0.49 -3.26 11.16
N GLY A 238 1.22 -4.02 11.96
CA GLY A 238 0.74 -5.17 12.70
C GLY A 238 0.76 -4.98 14.21
N PHE A 239 0.22 -5.96 14.92
CA PHE A 239 0.28 -6.05 16.37
C PHE A 239 1.72 -6.35 16.82
N PHE A 240 2.39 -7.28 16.14
CA PHE A 240 3.75 -7.69 16.42
C PHE A 240 4.77 -6.97 15.53
N ASN A 241 5.96 -6.72 16.07
CA ASN A 241 7.06 -6.14 15.30
C ASN A 241 7.47 -7.01 14.10
N ALA A 242 7.49 -8.33 14.28
CA ALA A 242 7.79 -9.28 13.21
C ALA A 242 6.68 -9.35 12.14
N ASN A 243 5.54 -8.69 12.36
CA ASN A 243 4.44 -8.60 11.43
C ASN A 243 3.93 -9.99 10.99
N SER A 244 3.60 -10.22 9.72
CA SER A 244 3.11 -11.52 9.22
C SER A 244 4.19 -12.63 9.17
N ALA A 245 5.41 -12.36 9.65
CA ALA A 245 6.38 -13.40 10.01
C ALA A 245 6.06 -14.01 11.39
N HIS A 246 5.35 -13.28 12.27
CA HIS A 246 5.00 -13.81 13.59
C HIS A 246 3.92 -14.90 13.48
N PRO A 247 4.07 -16.06 14.18
CA PRO A 247 3.08 -17.14 14.13
C PRO A 247 1.67 -16.73 14.58
N PHE A 248 1.55 -15.76 15.48
CA PHE A 248 0.26 -15.26 15.97
C PHE A 248 -0.41 -14.25 15.02
N GLU A 249 0.23 -13.81 13.95
CA GLU A 249 -0.44 -13.09 12.87
C GLU A 249 -0.69 -13.99 11.66
N ASN A 250 0.22 -14.91 11.36
CA ASN A 250 0.20 -15.71 10.14
C ASN A 250 0.68 -17.16 10.42
N PRO A 251 -0.17 -18.00 11.04
CA PRO A 251 0.25 -19.30 11.56
C PRO A 251 0.55 -20.35 10.49
N THR A 252 -0.14 -20.31 9.32
CA THR A 252 -0.13 -21.41 8.35
C THR A 252 0.10 -20.95 6.92
N ALA A 253 0.44 -21.88 6.02
CA ALA A 253 0.53 -21.60 4.58
C ALA A 253 -0.82 -21.12 3.99
N LEU A 254 -1.96 -21.59 4.54
CA LEU A 254 -3.29 -21.15 4.10
C LEU A 254 -3.55 -19.70 4.52
N THR A 255 -3.23 -19.32 5.77
CA THR A 255 -3.36 -17.93 6.22
C THR A 255 -2.46 -17.01 5.41
N ASN A 256 -1.23 -17.44 5.09
CA ASN A 256 -0.31 -16.69 4.24
C ASN A 256 -0.88 -16.44 2.83
N LEU A 257 -1.48 -17.46 2.21
CA LEU A 257 -2.14 -17.31 0.91
C LEU A 257 -3.33 -16.34 0.97
N VAL A 258 -4.19 -16.49 1.99
CA VAL A 258 -5.37 -15.63 2.17
C VAL A 258 -4.95 -14.18 2.45
N GLN A 259 -3.87 -13.94 3.20
CA GLN A 259 -3.31 -12.62 3.41
C GLN A 259 -2.89 -11.97 2.09
N MET A 260 -2.10 -12.66 1.27
CA MET A 260 -1.69 -12.15 -0.05
C MET A 260 -2.89 -11.87 -0.97
N LEU A 261 -3.88 -12.76 -1.01
CA LEU A 261 -5.11 -12.56 -1.79
C LEU A 261 -5.88 -11.32 -1.32
N SER A 262 -5.98 -11.12 0.00
CA SER A 262 -6.67 -9.97 0.60
C SER A 262 -6.01 -8.65 0.23
N ILE A 263 -4.67 -8.60 0.15
CA ILE A 263 -3.92 -7.41 -0.28
C ILE A 263 -4.32 -6.99 -1.70
N PHE A 264 -4.50 -7.92 -2.63
CA PHE A 264 -4.70 -7.58 -4.04
C PHE A 264 -6.16 -7.51 -4.50
N VAL A 265 -7.08 -8.19 -3.81
CA VAL A 265 -8.44 -8.43 -4.32
C VAL A 265 -9.22 -7.14 -4.61
N ILE A 266 -9.11 -6.11 -3.77
CA ILE A 266 -9.78 -4.82 -4.01
C ILE A 266 -9.11 -4.07 -5.16
N GLY A 267 -7.78 -4.05 -5.23
CA GLY A 267 -7.03 -3.43 -6.33
C GLY A 267 -7.42 -4.00 -7.70
N PHE A 268 -7.48 -5.34 -7.81
CA PHE A 268 -7.97 -6.03 -9.00
C PHE A 268 -9.42 -5.65 -9.32
N GLY A 269 -10.30 -5.65 -8.33
CA GLY A 269 -11.69 -5.25 -8.49
C GLY A 269 -11.85 -3.80 -8.99
N LEU A 270 -11.02 -2.88 -8.50
CA LEU A 270 -11.06 -1.47 -8.89
C LEU A 270 -10.69 -1.24 -10.35
N THR A 271 -9.80 -2.05 -10.94
CA THR A 271 -9.52 -1.96 -12.38
C THR A 271 -10.76 -2.28 -13.22
N TRP A 272 -11.49 -3.34 -12.85
CA TRP A 272 -12.73 -3.70 -13.50
C TRP A 272 -13.83 -2.65 -13.27
N THR A 273 -13.91 -2.12 -12.03
CA THR A 273 -14.85 -1.03 -11.67
C THR A 273 -14.63 0.20 -12.53
N PHE A 274 -13.37 0.61 -12.74
CA PHE A 274 -13.03 1.72 -13.64
C PHE A 274 -13.54 1.46 -15.06
N GLY A 275 -13.20 0.31 -15.64
CA GLY A 275 -13.66 -0.04 -16.99
C GLY A 275 -15.19 -0.02 -17.13
N LYS A 276 -15.90 -0.48 -16.08
CA LYS A 276 -17.37 -0.45 -16.04
C LYS A 276 -17.90 0.97 -15.90
N ALA A 277 -17.30 1.80 -15.07
CA ALA A 277 -17.71 3.19 -14.84
C ALA A 277 -17.59 4.04 -16.10
N VAL A 278 -16.55 3.81 -16.92
CA VAL A 278 -16.36 4.53 -18.20
C VAL A 278 -17.09 3.88 -19.37
N GLY A 279 -17.87 2.82 -19.13
CA GLY A 279 -18.67 2.13 -20.15
C GLY A 279 -17.89 1.17 -21.06
N ASN A 280 -16.60 0.94 -20.78
CA ASN A 280 -15.76 0.04 -21.57
C ASN A 280 -14.88 -0.86 -20.67
N PRO A 281 -15.35 -2.07 -20.31
CA PRO A 281 -14.58 -2.98 -19.45
C PRO A 281 -13.19 -3.36 -19.98
N ARG A 282 -12.94 -3.25 -21.30
CA ARG A 282 -11.61 -3.54 -21.89
C ARG A 282 -10.55 -2.57 -21.37
N GLN A 283 -10.92 -1.35 -20.98
CA GLN A 283 -10.00 -0.38 -20.36
C GLN A 283 -9.45 -0.91 -19.04
N GLY A 284 -10.31 -1.43 -18.17
CA GLY A 284 -9.90 -2.02 -16.90
C GLY A 284 -8.99 -3.23 -17.07
N TRP A 285 -9.31 -4.12 -18.03
CA TRP A 285 -8.48 -5.29 -18.31
C TRP A 285 -7.11 -4.91 -18.92
N ALA A 286 -7.03 -3.87 -19.77
CA ALA A 286 -5.76 -3.40 -20.32
C ALA A 286 -4.83 -2.84 -19.22
N ILE A 287 -5.38 -2.10 -18.27
CA ILE A 287 -4.66 -1.60 -17.10
C ILE A 287 -4.17 -2.78 -16.24
N LEU A 288 -5.05 -3.72 -15.90
CA LEU A 288 -4.69 -4.89 -15.10
C LEU A 288 -3.63 -5.75 -15.79
N ALA A 289 -3.70 -5.92 -17.10
CA ALA A 289 -2.68 -6.64 -17.87
C ALA A 289 -1.30 -5.97 -17.78
N ALA A 290 -1.24 -4.64 -17.89
CA ALA A 290 0.01 -3.90 -17.73
C ALA A 290 0.60 -4.05 -16.31
N MET A 291 -0.24 -3.95 -15.28
CA MET A 291 0.15 -4.18 -13.90
C MET A 291 0.68 -5.60 -13.68
N LEU A 292 0.00 -6.63 -14.23
CA LEU A 292 0.39 -8.03 -14.09
C LEU A 292 1.71 -8.35 -14.79
N VAL A 293 2.01 -7.73 -15.93
CA VAL A 293 3.30 -7.92 -16.62
C VAL A 293 4.45 -7.48 -15.70
N ILE A 294 4.35 -6.29 -15.10
CA ILE A 294 5.39 -5.77 -14.20
C ILE A 294 5.47 -6.62 -12.93
N PHE A 295 4.32 -6.98 -12.35
CA PHE A 295 4.24 -7.82 -11.15
C PHE A 295 4.93 -9.18 -11.35
N LEU A 296 4.57 -9.90 -12.43
CA LEU A 296 5.13 -11.22 -12.72
C LEU A 296 6.63 -11.16 -13.01
N ALA A 297 7.10 -10.10 -13.69
CA ALA A 297 8.53 -9.87 -13.89
C ALA A 297 9.25 -9.72 -12.54
N GLY A 298 8.69 -8.90 -11.61
CA GLY A 298 9.24 -8.71 -10.27
C GLY A 298 9.28 -10.01 -9.45
N VAL A 299 8.18 -10.77 -9.43
CA VAL A 299 8.13 -12.08 -8.74
C VAL A 299 9.17 -13.04 -9.29
N THR A 300 9.32 -13.07 -10.62
CA THR A 300 10.30 -13.95 -11.29
C THR A 300 11.72 -13.61 -10.86
N VAL A 301 12.10 -12.34 -10.89
CA VAL A 301 13.45 -11.90 -10.51
C VAL A 301 13.71 -12.17 -9.03
N THR A 302 12.80 -11.77 -8.13
CA THR A 302 12.98 -11.99 -6.69
C THR A 302 13.10 -13.47 -6.36
N TYR A 303 12.18 -14.31 -6.86
CA TYR A 303 12.23 -15.74 -6.59
C TYR A 303 13.47 -16.42 -7.18
N TRP A 304 13.91 -15.96 -8.36
CA TRP A 304 15.13 -16.46 -8.98
C TRP A 304 16.36 -16.14 -8.13
N GLN A 305 16.50 -14.89 -7.69
CA GLN A 305 17.65 -14.44 -6.89
C GLN A 305 17.69 -15.17 -5.53
N GLU A 306 16.57 -15.28 -4.85
CA GLU A 306 16.52 -15.99 -3.56
C GLU A 306 16.75 -17.50 -3.71
N ALA A 307 16.27 -18.11 -4.79
CA ALA A 307 16.53 -19.52 -5.06
C ALA A 307 17.96 -19.83 -5.53
N ALA A 308 18.65 -18.84 -6.11
CA ALA A 308 20.07 -18.98 -6.46
C ALA A 308 20.98 -18.98 -5.21
N GLY A 309 20.51 -18.41 -4.10
CA GLY A 309 21.25 -18.33 -2.86
C GLY A 309 22.17 -17.11 -2.75
N ASN A 310 22.75 -16.92 -1.56
CA ASN A 310 23.68 -15.85 -1.29
C ASN A 310 25.13 -16.38 -1.47
N PRO A 311 25.92 -15.83 -2.40
CA PRO A 311 27.31 -16.26 -2.63
C PRO A 311 28.17 -16.21 -1.38
N VAL A 312 27.98 -15.23 -0.50
CA VAL A 312 28.73 -15.10 0.76
C VAL A 312 28.46 -16.30 1.68
N LEU A 313 27.19 -16.71 1.81
CA LEU A 313 26.83 -17.90 2.61
C LEU A 313 27.38 -19.18 1.98
N HIS A 314 27.41 -19.28 0.64
CA HIS A 314 28.02 -20.41 -0.06
C HIS A 314 29.51 -20.52 0.21
N HIS A 315 30.25 -19.41 0.28
CA HIS A 315 31.68 -19.40 0.66
C HIS A 315 31.90 -19.85 2.09
N LEU A 316 30.91 -19.66 2.98
CA LEU A 316 30.95 -20.17 4.36
C LEU A 316 30.46 -21.62 4.48
N GLY A 317 30.19 -22.31 3.38
CA GLY A 317 29.76 -23.71 3.35
C GLY A 317 28.25 -23.93 3.54
N VAL A 318 27.43 -22.88 3.54
CA VAL A 318 25.95 -22.98 3.60
C VAL A 318 25.42 -23.18 2.19
N ALA A 319 24.97 -24.39 1.88
CA ALA A 319 24.42 -24.73 0.57
C ALA A 319 22.92 -24.41 0.48
N GLY A 320 22.44 -24.19 -0.76
CA GLY A 320 21.02 -24.00 -1.07
C GLY A 320 20.65 -22.56 -1.34
N GLY A 321 19.34 -22.29 -1.39
CA GLY A 321 18.82 -20.94 -1.60
C GLY A 321 18.91 -20.07 -0.34
N ASN A 322 18.66 -18.78 -0.50
CA ASN A 322 18.72 -17.82 0.59
C ASN A 322 17.50 -17.93 1.51
N MET A 323 17.67 -18.53 2.68
CA MET A 323 16.64 -18.63 3.73
C MET A 323 16.83 -17.61 4.86
N GLU A 324 17.88 -16.78 4.80
CA GLU A 324 18.08 -15.73 5.79
C GLU A 324 16.86 -14.81 5.87
N GLY A 325 16.43 -14.48 7.07
CA GLY A 325 15.28 -13.62 7.32
C GLY A 325 13.94 -14.16 6.83
N LYS A 326 13.85 -15.43 6.44
CA LYS A 326 12.62 -16.08 5.93
C LYS A 326 12.15 -17.18 6.87
N GLU A 327 10.85 -17.27 7.03
CA GLU A 327 10.22 -18.31 7.85
C GLU A 327 10.23 -19.67 7.13
N VAL A 328 10.69 -20.70 7.84
CA VAL A 328 10.77 -22.07 7.31
C VAL A 328 9.40 -22.59 6.86
N ARG A 329 8.32 -22.22 7.59
CA ARG A 329 6.95 -22.62 7.27
C ARG A 329 6.41 -22.08 5.94
N PHE A 330 7.03 -21.03 5.38
CA PHE A 330 6.65 -20.43 4.09
C PHE A 330 7.67 -20.75 2.99
N GLY A 331 8.95 -20.79 3.32
CA GLY A 331 10.03 -21.04 2.37
C GLY A 331 10.25 -19.88 1.40
N MET A 332 11.19 -20.05 0.48
CA MET A 332 11.64 -19.00 -0.44
C MET A 332 10.54 -18.51 -1.40
N ALA A 333 9.78 -19.43 -1.99
CA ALA A 333 8.77 -19.07 -3.00
C ALA A 333 7.66 -18.19 -2.44
N ALA A 334 7.09 -18.56 -1.28
CA ALA A 334 6.01 -17.80 -0.67
C ALA A 334 6.52 -16.49 -0.05
N SER A 335 7.74 -16.47 0.49
CA SER A 335 8.35 -15.23 1.01
C SER A 335 8.68 -14.25 -0.12
N SER A 336 9.24 -14.71 -1.24
CA SER A 336 9.46 -13.87 -2.43
C SER A 336 8.17 -13.32 -3.00
N LEU A 337 7.13 -14.17 -3.11
CA LEU A 337 5.82 -13.75 -3.59
C LEU A 337 5.22 -12.69 -2.66
N PHE A 338 5.27 -12.90 -1.34
CA PHE A 338 4.73 -11.96 -0.35
C PHE A 338 5.45 -10.61 -0.41
N ALA A 339 6.78 -10.61 -0.49
CA ALA A 339 7.57 -9.38 -0.60
C ALA A 339 7.21 -8.54 -1.84
N VAL A 340 6.99 -9.21 -2.98
CA VAL A 340 6.57 -8.51 -4.21
C VAL A 340 5.11 -8.08 -4.14
N VAL A 341 4.21 -8.88 -3.55
CA VAL A 341 2.79 -8.52 -3.35
C VAL A 341 2.66 -7.27 -2.47
N THR A 342 3.32 -7.25 -1.33
CA THR A 342 3.19 -6.16 -0.37
C THR A 342 3.75 -4.84 -0.92
N THR A 343 4.86 -4.89 -1.65
CA THR A 343 5.51 -3.70 -2.21
C THR A 343 4.89 -3.23 -3.53
N ALA A 344 4.20 -4.11 -4.24
CA ALA A 344 3.38 -3.75 -5.38
C ALA A 344 2.06 -3.08 -4.98
N ALA A 345 1.60 -3.25 -3.74
CA ALA A 345 0.25 -2.90 -3.27
C ALA A 345 0.16 -1.76 -2.26
N SER A 346 1.16 -0.96 -2.00
CA SER A 346 1.15 -0.02 -0.87
C SER A 346 0.73 -0.69 0.45
N CYS A 347 1.24 -1.90 0.72
CA CYS A 347 0.95 -2.64 1.95
C CYS A 347 2.25 -2.87 2.70
N GLY A 348 2.33 -2.44 3.94
CA GLY A 348 3.54 -2.58 4.75
C GLY A 348 3.74 -3.95 5.38
N ALA A 349 2.82 -4.89 5.18
CA ALA A 349 2.90 -6.24 5.74
C ALA A 349 4.10 -7.00 5.19
N VAL A 350 4.82 -7.70 6.06
CA VAL A 350 5.98 -8.52 5.68
C VAL A 350 5.90 -9.89 6.35
N ASN A 351 6.26 -10.96 5.65
CA ASN A 351 6.43 -12.29 6.20
C ASN A 351 7.90 -12.75 6.18
N ALA A 352 8.79 -11.88 5.78
CA ALA A 352 10.22 -12.06 5.72
C ALA A 352 10.94 -10.73 5.90
N MET A 353 12.18 -10.74 6.38
CA MET A 353 13.02 -9.57 6.53
C MET A 353 13.60 -9.18 5.16
N HIS A 354 13.16 -8.08 4.56
CA HIS A 354 13.57 -7.68 3.21
C HIS A 354 15.08 -7.35 3.14
N ASP A 355 15.66 -6.86 4.22
CA ASP A 355 17.08 -6.55 4.36
C ASP A 355 17.97 -7.78 4.17
N SER A 356 17.48 -8.95 4.56
CA SER A 356 18.15 -10.24 4.42
C SER A 356 17.96 -10.91 3.05
N PHE A 357 17.28 -10.25 2.10
CA PHE A 357 17.23 -10.72 0.72
C PHE A 357 18.57 -10.47 0.03
N THR A 358 18.85 -11.26 -1.00
CA THR A 358 19.99 -10.94 -1.87
C THR A 358 19.84 -9.53 -2.44
N ALA A 359 20.92 -8.84 -2.73
CA ALA A 359 20.87 -7.43 -3.11
C ALA A 359 19.91 -7.14 -4.29
N LEU A 360 19.90 -8.00 -5.33
CA LEU A 360 18.94 -7.86 -6.44
C LEU A 360 17.55 -8.38 -6.09
N GLY A 361 17.43 -9.36 -5.20
CA GLY A 361 16.14 -9.82 -4.66
C GLY A 361 15.43 -8.71 -3.89
N GLY A 362 16.14 -8.02 -3.00
CA GLY A 362 15.67 -6.87 -2.23
C GLY A 362 15.47 -5.59 -3.07
N MET A 363 16.17 -5.47 -4.21
CA MET A 363 15.97 -4.36 -5.14
C MET A 363 14.56 -4.32 -5.71
N ILE A 364 13.90 -5.46 -5.94
CA ILE A 364 12.56 -5.50 -6.54
C ILE A 364 11.50 -4.88 -5.62
N PRO A 365 11.40 -5.23 -4.32
CA PRO A 365 10.56 -4.52 -3.36
C PRO A 365 10.80 -3.00 -3.36
N LEU A 366 12.06 -2.57 -3.31
CA LEU A 366 12.43 -1.17 -3.37
C LEU A 366 11.94 -0.50 -4.67
N PHE A 367 12.19 -1.12 -5.82
CA PHE A 367 11.81 -0.58 -7.12
C PHE A 367 10.29 -0.53 -7.33
N ASN A 368 9.54 -1.53 -6.86
CA ASN A 368 8.08 -1.50 -6.91
C ASN A 368 7.51 -0.25 -6.24
N ILE A 369 8.03 0.12 -5.06
CA ILE A 369 7.59 1.31 -4.35
C ILE A 369 8.03 2.57 -5.10
N GLN A 370 9.25 2.60 -5.66
CA GLN A 370 9.78 3.70 -6.47
C GLN A 370 8.99 3.95 -7.76
N LEU A 371 8.36 2.92 -8.34
CA LEU A 371 7.42 3.09 -9.45
C LEU A 371 6.13 3.84 -9.05
N GLY A 372 5.96 4.18 -7.78
CA GLY A 372 4.78 4.86 -7.24
C GLY A 372 3.67 3.90 -6.81
N GLU A 373 4.03 2.64 -6.57
CA GLU A 373 3.10 1.57 -6.15
C GLU A 373 1.89 1.43 -7.05
N VAL A 374 2.15 1.54 -8.35
CA VAL A 374 1.11 1.47 -9.39
C VAL A 374 0.99 0.08 -10.00
N VAL A 375 1.73 -0.91 -9.50
CA VAL A 375 1.80 -2.24 -10.11
C VAL A 375 0.55 -3.09 -9.80
N ILE A 376 -0.19 -2.86 -8.82
CA ILE A 376 -1.59 -3.13 -8.48
C ILE A 376 -2.02 -1.98 -7.59
N GLY A 377 -1.13 -1.67 -6.67
CA GLY A 377 -1.20 -0.57 -5.75
C GLY A 377 -2.14 -0.80 -4.59
N GLY A 378 -2.09 0.12 -3.65
CA GLY A 378 -2.98 0.14 -2.50
C GLY A 378 -4.44 0.35 -2.90
N VAL A 379 -5.34 0.06 -1.97
CA VAL A 379 -6.78 0.20 -2.19
C VAL A 379 -7.15 1.62 -2.61
N GLY A 380 -7.45 1.79 -3.88
CA GLY A 380 -7.68 3.09 -4.52
C GLY A 380 -6.39 3.75 -5.02
N ALA A 381 -5.32 3.79 -4.22
CA ALA A 381 -4.09 4.48 -4.56
C ALA A 381 -3.44 3.95 -5.85
N GLY A 382 -3.38 2.65 -6.01
CA GLY A 382 -2.81 2.03 -7.19
C GLY A 382 -3.50 2.44 -8.48
N ILE A 383 -4.81 2.34 -8.53
CA ILE A 383 -5.55 2.66 -9.76
C ILE A 383 -5.52 4.15 -10.08
N TYR A 384 -5.66 5.05 -9.09
CA TYR A 384 -5.57 6.47 -9.40
C TYR A 384 -4.14 6.89 -9.76
N GLY A 385 -3.11 6.33 -9.14
CA GLY A 385 -1.71 6.52 -9.53
C GLY A 385 -1.44 6.02 -10.95
N PHE A 386 -1.89 4.81 -11.29
CA PHE A 386 -1.74 4.26 -12.64
C PHE A 386 -2.44 5.11 -13.71
N LEU A 387 -3.61 5.67 -13.39
CA LEU A 387 -4.34 6.55 -14.30
C LEU A 387 -3.59 7.87 -14.59
N LEU A 388 -2.74 8.36 -13.66
CA LEU A 388 -1.86 9.49 -13.94
C LEU A 388 -0.81 9.13 -15.01
N PHE A 389 -0.23 7.93 -14.95
CA PHE A 389 0.65 7.40 -15.99
C PHE A 389 -0.09 7.18 -17.31
N ALA A 390 -1.36 6.72 -17.27
CA ALA A 390 -2.17 6.58 -18.47
C ALA A 390 -2.45 7.93 -19.15
N ILE A 391 -2.70 8.99 -18.38
CA ILE A 391 -2.83 10.36 -18.90
C ILE A 391 -1.53 10.80 -19.59
N LEU A 392 -0.39 10.56 -18.95
CA LEU A 392 0.92 10.88 -19.52
C LEU A 392 1.19 10.07 -20.79
N ALA A 393 0.90 8.76 -20.79
CA ALA A 393 1.07 7.88 -21.93
C ALA A 393 0.27 8.32 -23.16
N VAL A 394 -1.01 8.64 -22.97
CA VAL A 394 -1.89 9.13 -24.05
C VAL A 394 -1.38 10.47 -24.58
N PHE A 395 -0.93 11.36 -23.71
CA PHE A 395 -0.41 12.66 -24.11
C PHE A 395 0.86 12.53 -24.95
N VAL A 396 1.84 11.75 -24.48
CA VAL A 396 3.10 11.53 -25.20
C VAL A 396 2.84 10.83 -26.55
N ALA A 397 2.08 9.72 -26.53
CA ALA A 397 1.78 8.97 -27.74
C ALA A 397 0.97 9.81 -28.75
N GLY A 398 -0.02 10.57 -28.28
CA GLY A 398 -0.81 11.45 -29.14
C GLY A 398 0.03 12.49 -29.85
N LEU A 399 0.91 13.18 -29.11
CA LEU A 399 1.81 14.17 -29.69
C LEU A 399 2.81 13.57 -30.68
N MET A 400 3.38 12.40 -30.36
CA MET A 400 4.38 11.74 -31.23
C MET A 400 3.81 11.31 -32.59
N VAL A 401 2.54 10.90 -32.64
CA VAL A 401 1.88 10.44 -33.85
C VAL A 401 1.01 11.51 -34.52
N GLY A 402 1.03 12.75 -34.00
CA GLY A 402 0.25 13.88 -34.53
C GLY A 402 -1.25 13.72 -34.33
N ARG A 403 -1.69 13.01 -33.31
CA ARG A 403 -3.10 12.78 -32.94
C ARG A 403 -3.49 13.60 -31.71
N THR A 404 -4.77 13.95 -31.59
CA THR A 404 -5.28 14.62 -30.39
C THR A 404 -5.20 13.67 -29.19
N PRO A 405 -4.57 14.08 -28.07
CA PRO A 405 -4.52 13.25 -26.87
C PRO A 405 -5.93 13.13 -26.26
N GLU A 406 -6.50 11.94 -26.35
CA GLU A 406 -7.83 11.61 -25.81
C GLU A 406 -7.77 10.31 -25.03
N TYR A 407 -8.33 10.31 -23.83
CA TYR A 407 -8.46 9.11 -23.02
C TYR A 407 -9.90 8.92 -22.55
N VAL A 408 -10.48 7.77 -22.89
CA VAL A 408 -11.85 7.37 -22.53
C VAL A 408 -12.88 8.45 -22.87
N GLY A 409 -12.76 9.03 -24.08
CA GLY A 409 -13.66 10.09 -24.55
C GLY A 409 -13.45 11.44 -23.87
N LYS A 410 -12.32 11.66 -23.20
CA LYS A 410 -11.92 12.94 -22.62
C LYS A 410 -10.67 13.48 -23.29
N LYS A 411 -10.73 14.71 -23.76
CA LYS A 411 -9.55 15.40 -24.29
C LYS A 411 -8.59 15.72 -23.15
N ILE A 412 -7.35 15.27 -23.27
CA ILE A 412 -6.28 15.51 -22.32
C ILE A 412 -5.52 16.77 -22.76
N GLU A 413 -5.53 17.80 -21.94
CA GLU A 413 -4.95 19.11 -22.23
C GLU A 413 -3.82 19.44 -21.27
N SER A 414 -3.14 20.54 -21.50
CA SER A 414 -1.98 21.00 -20.72
C SER A 414 -2.23 21.02 -19.21
N ARG A 415 -3.46 21.29 -18.77
CA ARG A 415 -3.81 21.35 -17.35
C ARG A 415 -3.73 19.96 -16.69
N GLU A 416 -4.34 18.95 -17.28
CA GLU A 416 -4.32 17.58 -16.75
C GLU A 416 -2.90 17.03 -16.75
N VAL A 417 -2.15 17.28 -17.81
CA VAL A 417 -0.76 16.83 -17.92
C VAL A 417 0.14 17.50 -16.87
N LYS A 418 0.04 18.81 -16.68
CA LYS A 418 0.82 19.51 -15.64
C LYS A 418 0.52 18.97 -14.25
N LEU A 419 -0.74 18.71 -13.93
CA LEU A 419 -1.14 18.16 -12.64
C LEU A 419 -0.68 16.70 -12.47
N ALA A 420 -0.72 15.89 -13.53
CA ALA A 420 -0.23 14.51 -13.49
C ALA A 420 1.29 14.47 -13.31
N VAL A 421 2.04 15.30 -14.05
CA VAL A 421 3.49 15.42 -13.90
C VAL A 421 3.87 15.91 -12.50
N LEU A 422 3.15 16.91 -11.97
CA LEU A 422 3.37 17.40 -10.61
C LEU A 422 3.18 16.27 -9.58
N ALA A 423 2.08 15.51 -9.68
CA ALA A 423 1.80 14.40 -8.77
C ALA A 423 2.88 13.30 -8.85
N ILE A 424 3.33 12.95 -10.06
CA ILE A 424 4.39 11.93 -10.26
C ILE A 424 5.75 12.44 -9.74
N ALA A 425 6.07 13.73 -9.92
CA ALA A 425 7.37 14.30 -9.55
C ALA A 425 7.56 14.49 -8.03
N VAL A 426 6.48 14.55 -7.24
CA VAL A 426 6.57 14.64 -5.78
C VAL A 426 7.33 13.47 -5.19
N LEU A 427 7.06 12.25 -5.67
CA LEU A 427 7.64 11.02 -5.14
C LEU A 427 9.19 11.04 -5.19
N PRO A 428 9.84 11.16 -6.37
CA PRO A 428 11.30 11.16 -6.44
C PRO A 428 11.94 12.35 -5.74
N LEU A 429 11.30 13.53 -5.79
CA LEU A 429 11.84 14.73 -5.14
C LEU A 429 12.04 14.50 -3.64
N ILE A 430 11.06 13.95 -2.97
CA ILE A 430 11.12 13.73 -1.51
C ILE A 430 11.95 12.50 -1.17
N ILE A 431 11.81 11.40 -1.91
CA ILE A 431 12.62 10.20 -1.68
C ILE A 431 14.11 10.53 -1.79
N LEU A 432 14.54 11.06 -2.92
CA LEU A 432 15.95 11.31 -3.17
C LEU A 432 16.49 12.45 -2.31
N GLY A 433 15.70 13.51 -2.09
CA GLY A 433 16.10 14.65 -1.25
C GLY A 433 16.30 14.25 0.22
N PHE A 434 15.37 13.51 0.79
CA PHE A 434 15.47 13.08 2.20
C PHE A 434 16.52 11.98 2.40
N THR A 435 16.66 11.06 1.42
CA THR A 435 17.76 10.10 1.41
C THR A 435 19.10 10.81 1.38
N ALA A 436 19.28 11.84 0.54
CA ALA A 436 20.52 12.61 0.47
C ALA A 436 20.83 13.30 1.81
N ILE A 437 19.83 13.95 2.45
CA ILE A 437 20.00 14.57 3.76
C ILE A 437 20.44 13.54 4.80
N ALA A 438 19.76 12.39 4.87
CA ALA A 438 20.09 11.35 5.85
C ALA A 438 21.46 10.72 5.60
N SER A 439 21.90 10.61 4.35
CA SER A 439 23.19 10.02 3.98
C SER A 439 24.40 10.91 4.28
N VAL A 440 24.20 12.19 4.63
CA VAL A 440 25.30 13.15 4.89
C VAL A 440 25.25 13.77 6.28
N THR A 441 24.25 13.43 7.10
CA THR A 441 24.11 13.94 8.47
C THR A 441 24.41 12.87 9.49
N ASP A 442 25.06 13.25 10.60
CA ASP A 442 25.38 12.31 11.69
C ASP A 442 24.11 11.62 12.25
N ALA A 443 23.00 12.36 12.39
CA ALA A 443 21.74 11.82 12.87
C ALA A 443 21.13 10.80 11.89
N GLY A 444 21.32 10.99 10.59
CA GLY A 444 20.88 10.04 9.58
C GLY A 444 21.78 8.79 9.53
N LEU A 445 23.10 8.99 9.60
CA LEU A 445 24.08 7.90 9.58
C LEU A 445 24.09 7.04 10.86
N ALA A 446 23.48 7.50 11.94
CA ALA A 446 23.31 6.73 13.16
C ALA A 446 22.23 5.63 13.07
N GLY A 447 21.41 5.64 12.01
CA GLY A 447 20.29 4.71 11.85
C GLY A 447 20.66 3.36 11.21
N PRO A 448 21.39 3.33 10.09
CA PRO A 448 21.71 2.08 9.41
C PRO A 448 22.53 1.12 10.27
N LEU A 449 22.20 -0.17 10.20
CA LEU A 449 22.96 -1.24 10.87
C LEU A 449 24.14 -1.71 10.03
N ASN A 450 24.03 -1.56 8.70
CA ASN A 450 25.07 -1.93 7.75
C ASN A 450 25.78 -0.68 7.19
N LYS A 451 26.95 -0.87 6.62
CA LYS A 451 27.76 0.18 6.00
C LYS A 451 27.73 0.06 4.47
N GLY A 452 28.32 1.03 3.79
CA GLY A 452 28.49 1.02 2.34
C GLY A 452 27.17 1.03 1.57
N PRO A 453 27.11 0.37 0.40
CA PRO A 453 25.93 0.33 -0.45
C PRO A 453 24.71 -0.31 0.20
N HIS A 454 24.89 -1.29 1.10
CA HIS A 454 23.80 -1.92 1.82
C HIS A 454 23.14 -0.93 2.78
N GLY A 455 23.91 -0.23 3.63
CA GLY A 455 23.40 0.79 4.54
C GLY A 455 22.77 1.98 3.81
N PHE A 456 23.28 2.35 2.63
CA PHE A 456 22.61 3.32 1.77
C PHE A 456 21.23 2.80 1.31
N SER A 457 21.11 1.52 0.97
CA SER A 457 19.85 0.89 0.61
C SER A 457 18.84 0.89 1.76
N GLU A 458 19.27 0.71 3.02
CA GLU A 458 18.43 0.82 4.22
C GLU A 458 17.80 2.21 4.35
N ILE A 459 18.61 3.28 4.19
CA ILE A 459 18.12 4.67 4.21
C ILE A 459 17.17 4.93 3.03
N LEU A 460 17.58 4.56 1.82
CA LEU A 460 16.79 4.76 0.61
C LEU A 460 15.45 4.03 0.69
N TYR A 461 15.42 2.80 1.23
CA TYR A 461 14.19 2.03 1.39
C TYR A 461 13.24 2.72 2.38
N ALA A 462 13.74 3.20 3.51
CA ALA A 462 12.92 3.86 4.52
C ALA A 462 12.19 5.10 3.95
N PHE A 463 12.89 5.99 3.25
CA PHE A 463 12.25 7.15 2.63
C PHE A 463 11.39 6.78 1.43
N THR A 464 11.76 5.74 0.67
CA THR A 464 10.93 5.21 -0.41
C THR A 464 9.61 4.68 0.14
N SER A 465 9.65 3.87 1.19
CA SER A 465 8.48 3.31 1.86
C SER A 465 7.60 4.40 2.48
N ALA A 466 8.20 5.39 3.13
CA ALA A 466 7.47 6.50 3.73
C ALA A 466 6.74 7.35 2.68
N VAL A 467 7.44 7.81 1.64
CA VAL A 467 6.84 8.68 0.60
C VAL A 467 5.82 7.92 -0.26
N GLY A 468 6.10 6.65 -0.57
CA GLY A 468 5.16 5.77 -1.28
C GLY A 468 3.93 5.41 -0.46
N ASN A 469 3.96 5.66 0.86
CA ASN A 469 2.95 5.21 1.82
C ASN A 469 2.81 3.68 1.86
N ASN A 470 3.91 2.96 1.72
CA ASN A 470 3.95 1.51 1.79
C ASN A 470 3.93 0.99 3.23
N GLY A 471 4.87 1.43 4.05
CA GLY A 471 5.00 1.06 5.46
C GLY A 471 5.94 -0.12 5.73
N SER A 472 6.33 -0.92 4.72
CA SER A 472 7.31 -1.98 4.93
C SER A 472 8.67 -1.39 5.32
N ALA A 473 9.31 -1.97 6.33
CA ALA A 473 10.69 -1.72 6.64
C ALA A 473 11.59 -2.66 5.82
N PHE A 474 12.76 -2.16 5.42
CA PHE A 474 13.83 -3.04 4.95
C PHE A 474 14.31 -3.88 6.13
N ALA A 475 14.31 -3.25 7.30
CA ALA A 475 14.59 -3.75 8.63
C ALA A 475 16.07 -3.68 9.07
N GLY A 476 16.95 -3.09 8.33
CA GLY A 476 18.33 -2.77 8.72
C GLY A 476 18.49 -1.37 9.32
N LEU A 477 17.40 -0.68 9.67
CA LEU A 477 17.43 0.72 10.12
C LEU A 477 16.85 0.87 11.53
N SER A 478 17.63 1.43 12.46
CA SER A 478 17.16 1.88 13.78
C SER A 478 16.37 3.19 13.64
N ALA A 479 15.09 3.08 13.28
CA ALA A 479 14.26 4.22 12.91
C ALA A 479 13.63 4.98 14.11
N ASN A 480 13.70 4.46 15.35
CA ASN A 480 13.10 5.14 16.51
C ASN A 480 14.04 6.21 17.07
N SER A 481 14.27 7.23 16.31
CA SER A 481 15.01 8.43 16.74
C SER A 481 14.22 9.68 16.37
N PRO A 482 14.39 10.82 17.06
CA PRO A 482 13.71 12.06 16.72
C PRO A 482 13.91 12.48 15.25
N PHE A 483 15.11 12.25 14.70
CA PHE A 483 15.42 12.53 13.30
C PHE A 483 14.52 11.70 12.35
N TYR A 484 14.57 10.38 12.45
CA TYR A 484 13.80 9.51 11.55
C TYR A 484 12.30 9.61 11.80
N ASN A 485 11.85 9.69 13.07
CA ASN A 485 10.43 9.83 13.38
C ASN A 485 9.83 11.09 12.73
N VAL A 486 10.52 12.23 12.79
CA VAL A 486 10.04 13.48 12.18
C VAL A 486 10.16 13.45 10.66
N MET A 487 11.33 13.07 10.12
CA MET A 487 11.57 13.08 8.68
C MET A 487 10.66 12.11 7.93
N LEU A 488 10.50 10.88 8.44
CA LEU A 488 9.59 9.89 7.84
C LEU A 488 8.13 10.35 7.96
N GLY A 489 7.73 10.95 9.09
CA GLY A 489 6.39 11.51 9.27
C GLY A 489 6.07 12.60 8.23
N VAL A 490 6.98 13.54 8.03
CA VAL A 490 6.83 14.59 7.00
C VAL A 490 6.81 13.98 5.59
N ALA A 491 7.67 13.00 5.32
CA ALA A 491 7.74 12.29 4.05
C ALA A 491 6.39 11.59 3.72
N MET A 492 5.82 10.87 4.70
CA MET A 492 4.52 10.19 4.55
C MET A 492 3.38 11.17 4.27
N TRP A 493 3.36 12.31 4.95
CA TRP A 493 2.34 13.34 4.75
C TRP A 493 2.40 13.95 3.36
N ILE A 494 3.60 14.32 2.90
CA ILE A 494 3.81 14.89 1.56
C ILE A 494 3.47 13.84 0.50
N GLY A 495 4.00 12.62 0.63
CA GLY A 495 3.75 11.54 -0.32
C GLY A 495 2.27 11.23 -0.51
N ARG A 496 1.44 11.35 0.54
CA ARG A 496 0.00 11.13 0.44
C ARG A 496 -0.74 12.30 -0.18
N PHE A 497 -0.69 13.46 0.45
CA PHE A 497 -1.62 14.54 0.13
C PHE A 497 -1.20 15.38 -1.09
N PHE A 498 0.08 15.47 -1.39
CA PHE A 498 0.57 16.20 -2.56
C PHE A 498 0.36 15.45 -3.88
N ILE A 499 0.03 14.14 -3.82
CA ILE A 499 -0.43 13.35 -4.96
C ILE A 499 -1.96 13.44 -5.09
N ILE A 500 -2.69 13.31 -3.98
CA ILE A 500 -4.16 13.28 -3.96
C ILE A 500 -4.77 14.61 -4.44
N ILE A 501 -4.23 15.75 -4.00
CA ILE A 501 -4.81 17.06 -4.35
C ILE A 501 -4.75 17.33 -5.86
N PRO A 502 -3.62 17.18 -6.57
CA PRO A 502 -3.57 17.26 -8.03
C PRO A 502 -4.49 16.26 -8.73
N MET A 503 -4.56 15.02 -8.21
CA MET A 503 -5.44 13.98 -8.76
C MET A 503 -6.92 14.39 -8.67
N LEU A 504 -7.38 14.92 -7.53
CA LEU A 504 -8.76 15.44 -7.40
C LEU A 504 -9.01 16.65 -8.31
N ALA A 505 -8.00 17.51 -8.52
CA ALA A 505 -8.10 18.61 -9.47
C ALA A 505 -8.24 18.11 -10.91
N ILE A 506 -7.53 17.01 -11.27
CA ILE A 506 -7.73 16.31 -12.55
C ILE A 506 -9.16 15.75 -12.65
N ALA A 507 -9.64 15.08 -11.61
CA ALA A 507 -11.01 14.55 -11.58
C ALA A 507 -12.07 15.64 -11.84
N GLY A 508 -11.92 16.79 -11.16
CA GLY A 508 -12.81 17.95 -11.38
C GLY A 508 -12.71 18.54 -12.78
N SER A 509 -11.50 18.61 -13.34
CA SER A 509 -11.28 19.10 -14.70
C SER A 509 -11.91 18.17 -15.74
N LEU A 510 -11.70 16.86 -15.61
CA LEU A 510 -12.26 15.85 -16.53
C LEU A 510 -13.79 15.79 -16.45
N ALA A 511 -14.37 15.89 -15.24
CA ALA A 511 -15.83 15.90 -15.07
C ALA A 511 -16.51 17.05 -15.82
N ALA A 512 -15.87 18.23 -15.84
CA ALA A 512 -16.38 19.41 -16.52
C ALA A 512 -16.33 19.33 -18.06
N LYS A 513 -15.50 18.43 -18.62
CA LYS A 513 -15.33 18.27 -20.06
C LYS A 513 -16.50 17.55 -20.72
N LYS A 514 -16.76 17.92 -21.97
CA LYS A 514 -17.69 17.20 -22.86
C LYS A 514 -17.08 15.84 -23.23
N TYR A 515 -17.93 14.92 -23.60
CA TYR A 515 -17.51 13.65 -24.18
C TYR A 515 -17.16 13.84 -25.66
N THR A 516 -16.00 13.35 -26.06
CA THR A 516 -15.57 13.32 -27.47
C THR A 516 -15.60 11.86 -27.92
N PRO A 517 -16.43 11.50 -28.92
CA PRO A 517 -16.45 10.16 -29.46
C PRO A 517 -15.09 9.79 -30.07
N GLU A 518 -14.70 8.53 -29.95
CA GLU A 518 -13.52 8.00 -30.63
C GLU A 518 -13.65 8.16 -32.13
N THR A 519 -12.60 8.65 -32.77
CA THR A 519 -12.51 8.84 -34.23
C THR A 519 -11.34 8.06 -34.80
N ALA A 520 -11.22 7.95 -36.11
CA ALA A 520 -10.05 7.35 -36.76
C ALA A 520 -8.72 8.07 -36.40
N GLY A 521 -8.82 9.32 -35.93
CA GLY A 521 -7.69 10.11 -35.42
C GLY A 521 -7.37 9.86 -33.95
N SER A 522 -8.20 9.15 -33.18
CA SER A 522 -7.93 8.86 -31.77
C SER A 522 -6.87 7.75 -31.63
N PHE A 523 -6.02 7.85 -30.60
CA PHE A 523 -5.06 6.79 -30.29
C PHE A 523 -5.81 5.62 -29.60
N PRO A 524 -5.62 4.35 -30.02
CA PRO A 524 -6.30 3.21 -29.42
C PRO A 524 -5.79 2.97 -28.00
N THR A 525 -6.69 3.04 -27.00
CA THR A 525 -6.38 2.89 -25.58
C THR A 525 -6.77 1.52 -25.02
N THR A 526 -6.82 0.51 -25.86
CA THR A 526 -7.03 -0.89 -25.50
C THR A 526 -6.15 -1.82 -26.35
N GLY A 527 -5.96 -3.06 -25.90
CA GLY A 527 -5.17 -4.07 -26.61
C GLY A 527 -3.68 -4.06 -26.27
N ALA A 528 -2.93 -4.95 -26.91
CA ALA A 528 -1.53 -5.24 -26.57
C ALA A 528 -0.59 -4.03 -26.73
N LEU A 529 -0.78 -3.22 -27.78
CA LEU A 529 0.03 -2.01 -28.01
C LEU A 529 -0.12 -1.01 -26.86
N TRP A 530 -1.35 -0.76 -26.44
CA TRP A 530 -1.64 0.13 -25.30
C TRP A 530 -1.07 -0.42 -23.99
N THR A 531 -1.26 -1.73 -23.73
CA THR A 531 -0.69 -2.41 -22.57
C THR A 531 0.84 -2.28 -22.54
N GLY A 532 1.51 -2.53 -23.68
CA GLY A 532 2.96 -2.37 -23.79
C GLY A 532 3.44 -0.93 -23.60
N LEU A 533 2.68 0.05 -24.11
CA LEU A 533 2.98 1.47 -23.90
C LEU A 533 2.86 1.88 -22.42
N LEU A 534 1.83 1.40 -21.72
CA LEU A 534 1.66 1.64 -20.28
C LEU A 534 2.82 1.05 -19.47
N VAL A 535 3.20 -0.21 -19.76
CA VAL A 535 4.37 -0.84 -19.12
C VAL A 535 5.63 -0.02 -19.41
N GLY A 536 5.86 0.35 -20.67
CA GLY A 536 7.02 1.15 -21.06
C GLY A 536 7.10 2.50 -20.36
N ILE A 537 6.01 3.25 -20.29
CA ILE A 537 5.96 4.57 -19.63
C ILE A 537 6.27 4.44 -18.13
N VAL A 538 5.67 3.49 -17.44
CA VAL A 538 5.91 3.27 -16.00
C VAL A 538 7.37 2.94 -15.75
N LEU A 539 7.93 1.98 -16.51
CA LEU A 539 9.32 1.55 -16.34
C LEU A 539 10.34 2.62 -16.77
N ILE A 540 10.08 3.38 -17.83
CA ILE A 540 10.99 4.44 -18.28
C ILE A 540 11.01 5.58 -17.26
N VAL A 541 9.85 6.06 -16.81
CA VAL A 541 9.79 7.15 -15.84
C VAL A 541 10.45 6.73 -14.52
N GLY A 542 10.09 5.56 -13.98
CA GLY A 542 10.68 5.04 -12.75
C GLY A 542 12.17 4.74 -12.89
N GLY A 543 12.56 4.04 -13.97
CA GLY A 543 13.96 3.68 -14.23
C GLY A 543 14.86 4.89 -14.40
N LEU A 544 14.49 5.86 -15.27
CA LEU A 544 15.31 7.05 -15.48
C LEU A 544 15.46 7.90 -14.19
N THR A 545 14.42 7.90 -13.36
CA THR A 545 14.42 8.71 -12.14
C THR A 545 15.28 8.08 -11.03
N PHE A 546 15.17 6.76 -10.83
CA PHE A 546 15.77 6.09 -9.67
C PHE A 546 17.01 5.26 -9.99
N LEU A 547 17.37 5.05 -11.28
CA LEU A 547 18.55 4.27 -11.66
C LEU A 547 19.84 4.71 -10.95
N PRO A 548 20.15 6.03 -10.77
CA PRO A 548 21.36 6.43 -10.05
C PRO A 548 21.37 5.94 -8.60
N SER A 549 20.25 6.02 -7.87
CA SER A 549 20.18 5.56 -6.48
C SER A 549 20.20 4.03 -6.39
N LEU A 550 19.59 3.33 -7.34
CA LEU A 550 19.67 1.86 -7.44
C LEU A 550 21.09 1.40 -7.76
N ALA A 551 21.84 2.17 -8.57
CA ALA A 551 23.23 1.87 -8.87
C ALA A 551 24.14 2.03 -7.66
N LEU A 552 23.91 3.05 -6.81
CA LEU A 552 24.67 3.31 -5.59
C LEU A 552 24.34 2.34 -4.45
N GLY A 553 23.12 1.85 -4.38
CA GLY A 553 22.65 0.89 -3.37
C GLY A 553 22.70 -0.55 -3.90
N PRO A 554 21.56 -1.14 -4.26
CA PRO A 554 21.44 -2.58 -4.48
C PRO A 554 22.32 -3.12 -5.60
N ILE A 555 22.63 -2.37 -6.66
CA ILE A 555 23.50 -2.85 -7.74
C ILE A 555 24.95 -2.88 -7.27
N ALA A 556 25.44 -1.84 -6.60
CA ALA A 556 26.79 -1.82 -6.03
C ALA A 556 26.96 -2.90 -4.95
N ASP A 557 25.94 -3.10 -4.11
CA ASP A 557 25.89 -4.15 -3.09
C ASP A 557 25.97 -5.55 -3.73
N HIS A 558 25.21 -5.79 -4.81
CA HIS A 558 25.30 -7.04 -5.57
C HIS A 558 26.70 -7.30 -6.12
N LEU A 559 27.33 -6.28 -6.70
CA LEU A 559 28.69 -6.39 -7.25
C LEU A 559 29.73 -6.67 -6.16
N ALA A 560 29.55 -6.13 -4.96
CA ALA A 560 30.40 -6.43 -3.81
C ALA A 560 30.16 -7.85 -3.28
N MET A 561 28.89 -8.26 -3.16
CA MET A 561 28.49 -9.59 -2.72
C MET A 561 29.12 -10.70 -3.60
N ILE A 562 29.08 -10.58 -4.93
CA ILE A 562 29.69 -11.58 -5.82
C ILE A 562 31.22 -11.59 -5.78
N ARG A 563 31.85 -10.52 -5.30
CA ARG A 563 33.30 -10.44 -5.05
C ARG A 563 33.70 -10.91 -3.65
N GLY A 564 32.73 -11.33 -2.82
CA GLY A 564 32.96 -11.73 -1.42
C GLY A 564 33.36 -10.55 -0.52
N GLN A 565 33.05 -9.32 -0.91
CA GLN A 565 33.26 -8.13 -0.08
C GLN A 565 32.09 -7.94 0.87
N LEU A 566 32.39 -7.80 2.15
CA LEU A 566 31.44 -7.46 3.22
C LEU A 566 31.70 -6.01 3.64
N PHE A 567 30.65 -5.30 4.04
CA PHE A 567 30.71 -3.91 4.49
C PHE A 567 30.51 -3.75 5.98
#